data_0c630d3f02e6756e14c37cbd402dde6e
#
_entry.id   0c630d3f02e6756e14c37cbd402dde6e
#
_cell.length_a   1.000
_cell.length_b   1.000
_cell.length_c   1.000
_cell.angle_alpha   90.00
_cell.angle_beta   90.00
_cell.angle_gamma   90.00
#
_symmetry.space_group_name_H-M   'P 1'
#
loop_
_entity.id
_entity.type
_entity.pdbx_description
1 polymer ?
#
loop_
_entity_poly.entity_id
_entity_poly.type
_entity_poly.pdbx_seq_one_letter_code
_entity_poly.pdbx_strand_id
1 'polypeptide(L)'
;MRLLRLENISLNYREGINLFNRGKKVALKNLTLDINSGENIGILGRNGAGKSTLLKLLAGIYKQDGGRILKSGDLRVSFIGLQSGFVPYMNGIENATLTGLLMGMTKKEIDKKLESIVAFSELGEAINRPIFTYSSGMRARLAFAVSVFSDPDLLLIDEAMSVGDSRFREKSKKTILEMIKGDAAVVLVSHEPGLVSSLCKKAVWFEQGEVREQGECLSVVESYTAALHKKPPVDTNELVV
;
A
#
# COMPACT_ATOMS: atom_id res chain seq x y z
N MET A 1 3.27 19.60 8.04
CA MET A 1 1.90 19.95 7.59
C MET A 1 1.09 18.67 7.44
N ARG A 2 -0.20 18.65 7.82
CA ARG A 2 -1.05 17.45 7.68
C ARG A 2 -1.46 17.28 6.22
N LEU A 3 -1.14 16.12 5.62
CA LEU A 3 -1.53 15.76 4.26
C LEU A 3 -2.91 15.14 4.19
N LEU A 4 -3.20 14.22 5.13
CA LEU A 4 -4.43 13.46 5.12
C LEU A 4 -4.87 13.15 6.56
N ARG A 5 -6.17 13.22 6.82
CA ARG A 5 -6.77 12.77 8.08
C ARG A 5 -7.94 11.84 7.80
N LEU A 6 -7.90 10.70 8.42
CA LEU A 6 -9.02 9.79 8.55
C LEU A 6 -9.75 10.07 9.86
N GLU A 7 -11.07 10.28 9.81
CA GLU A 7 -11.89 10.54 11.00
C GLU A 7 -13.02 9.50 11.10
N ASN A 8 -12.95 8.63 12.11
CA ASN A 8 -13.96 7.60 12.42
C ASN A 8 -14.32 6.73 11.21
N ILE A 9 -13.33 6.36 10.42
CA ILE A 9 -13.53 5.60 9.19
C ILE A 9 -14.03 4.20 9.51
N SER A 10 -15.10 3.80 8.81
CA SER A 10 -15.61 2.44 8.81
C SER A 10 -15.75 1.95 7.37
N LEU A 11 -15.35 0.69 7.12
CA LEU A 11 -15.45 0.03 5.84
C LEU A 11 -15.80 -1.44 6.02
N ASN A 12 -16.80 -1.92 5.28
CA ASN A 12 -17.28 -3.28 5.32
C ASN A 12 -17.19 -3.93 3.94
N TYR A 13 -16.76 -5.17 3.89
CA TYR A 13 -16.95 -6.00 2.71
C TYR A 13 -18.35 -6.61 2.71
N ARG A 14 -18.97 -6.65 1.54
CA ARG A 14 -20.18 -7.42 1.32
C ARG A 14 -19.78 -8.85 1.01
N GLU A 15 -20.05 -9.79 1.91
CA GLU A 15 -19.86 -11.21 1.68
C GLU A 15 -21.13 -11.79 1.03
N GLY A 16 -20.94 -12.46 -0.13
CA GLY A 16 -21.91 -13.36 -0.72
C GLY A 16 -22.85 -12.78 -1.77
N ILE A 17 -23.02 -13.59 -2.85
CA ILE A 17 -23.97 -13.39 -3.95
C ILE A 17 -25.37 -13.95 -3.56
N ASN A 18 -25.54 -14.54 -2.38
CA ASN A 18 -26.80 -15.12 -1.96
C ASN A 18 -27.76 -14.05 -1.43
N LEU A 19 -28.93 -13.93 -2.06
CA LEU A 19 -30.01 -13.01 -1.72
C LEU A 19 -30.48 -13.12 -0.24
N PHE A 20 -30.20 -14.25 0.43
CA PHE A 20 -30.69 -14.55 1.77
C PHE A 20 -29.67 -14.40 2.90
N ASN A 21 -28.37 -14.20 2.60
CA ASN A 21 -27.35 -14.05 3.63
C ASN A 21 -26.37 -12.94 3.25
N ARG A 22 -26.74 -11.68 3.51
CA ARG A 22 -25.89 -10.51 3.35
C ARG A 22 -25.02 -10.35 4.59
N GLY A 23 -24.04 -11.24 4.76
CA GLY A 23 -22.99 -11.04 5.76
C GLY A 23 -22.17 -9.79 5.43
N LYS A 24 -22.05 -8.87 6.39
CA LYS A 24 -21.09 -7.76 6.28
C LYS A 24 -19.87 -8.16 7.10
N LYS A 25 -18.72 -8.26 6.47
CA LYS A 25 -17.44 -8.42 7.18
C LYS A 25 -16.83 -7.04 7.39
N VAL A 26 -16.74 -6.64 8.65
CA VAL A 26 -16.10 -5.38 9.04
C VAL A 26 -14.61 -5.48 8.72
N ALA A 27 -14.11 -4.57 7.88
CA ALA A 27 -12.70 -4.51 7.50
C ALA A 27 -11.96 -3.39 8.22
N LEU A 28 -12.61 -2.24 8.42
CA LEU A 28 -12.12 -1.13 9.23
C LEU A 28 -13.25 -0.62 10.11
N LYS A 29 -12.95 -0.29 11.38
CA LYS A 29 -13.93 0.15 12.36
C LYS A 29 -13.39 1.34 13.15
N ASN A 30 -14.10 2.45 13.06
CA ASN A 30 -13.82 3.71 13.80
C ASN A 30 -12.36 4.17 13.72
N LEU A 31 -11.72 3.97 12.56
CA LEU A 31 -10.32 4.32 12.36
C LEU A 31 -10.13 5.84 12.32
N THR A 32 -9.27 6.36 13.19
CA THR A 32 -8.80 7.74 13.14
C THR A 32 -7.28 7.74 13.04
N LEU A 33 -6.75 8.41 12.00
CA LEU A 33 -5.32 8.46 11.71
C LEU A 33 -4.97 9.77 11.00
N ASP A 34 -3.91 10.44 11.48
CA ASP A 34 -3.30 11.58 10.80
C ASP A 34 -2.02 11.16 10.09
N ILE A 35 -1.87 11.60 8.83
CA ILE A 35 -0.65 11.45 8.04
C ILE A 35 -0.11 12.83 7.72
N ASN A 36 1.12 13.12 8.14
CA ASN A 36 1.78 14.39 7.93
C ASN A 36 2.84 14.29 6.83
N SER A 37 3.17 15.44 6.20
CA SER A 37 4.24 15.53 5.20
C SER A 37 5.57 15.07 5.79
N GLY A 38 6.32 14.25 5.04
CA GLY A 38 7.62 13.71 5.45
C GLY A 38 7.58 12.76 6.65
N GLU A 39 6.40 12.24 7.00
CA GLU A 39 6.23 11.30 8.11
C GLU A 39 6.18 9.86 7.62
N ASN A 40 7.01 8.99 8.22
CA ASN A 40 6.99 7.56 7.95
C ASN A 40 6.22 6.84 9.06
N ILE A 41 5.11 6.20 8.69
CA ILE A 41 4.22 5.47 9.59
C ILE A 41 4.26 3.99 9.26
N GLY A 42 4.63 3.16 10.23
CA GLY A 42 4.56 1.71 10.13
C GLY A 42 3.20 1.17 10.55
N ILE A 43 2.64 0.26 9.77
CA ILE A 43 1.39 -0.43 10.10
C ILE A 43 1.70 -1.89 10.43
N LEU A 44 1.45 -2.26 11.68
CA LEU A 44 1.65 -3.60 12.23
C LEU A 44 0.30 -4.29 12.45
N GLY A 45 0.28 -5.61 12.41
CA GLY A 45 -0.91 -6.41 12.72
C GLY A 45 -0.89 -7.76 12.04
N ARG A 46 -1.68 -8.71 12.55
CA ARG A 46 -1.81 -10.06 12.00
C ARG A 46 -2.46 -10.04 10.61
N ASN A 47 -2.36 -11.18 9.89
CA ASN A 47 -3.07 -11.35 8.62
C ASN A 47 -4.58 -11.21 8.85
N GLY A 48 -5.26 -10.49 7.94
CA GLY A 48 -6.69 -10.20 8.08
C GLY A 48 -7.05 -9.04 9.01
N ALA A 49 -6.08 -8.37 9.65
CA ALA A 49 -6.34 -7.24 10.56
C ALA A 49 -6.91 -5.98 9.87
N GLY A 50 -6.90 -5.90 8.52
CA GLY A 50 -7.40 -4.73 7.79
C GLY A 50 -6.32 -3.86 7.13
N LYS A 51 -5.03 -4.22 7.26
CA LYS A 51 -3.89 -3.41 6.77
C LYS A 51 -3.96 -3.10 5.27
N SER A 52 -4.10 -4.12 4.43
CA SER A 52 -4.21 -3.91 2.96
C SER A 52 -5.51 -3.20 2.57
N THR A 53 -6.57 -3.30 3.38
CA THR A 53 -7.81 -2.51 3.21
C THR A 53 -7.55 -1.04 3.45
N LEU A 54 -6.78 -0.72 4.50
CA LEU A 54 -6.36 0.65 4.78
C LEU A 54 -5.55 1.23 3.62
N LEU A 55 -4.55 0.50 3.10
CA LEU A 55 -3.75 0.97 1.95
C LEU A 55 -4.64 1.24 0.73
N LYS A 56 -5.58 0.35 0.41
CA LYS A 56 -6.52 0.54 -0.70
C LYS A 56 -7.47 1.72 -0.48
N LEU A 57 -7.88 1.98 0.75
CA LEU A 57 -8.66 3.17 1.12
C LEU A 57 -7.84 4.44 0.90
N LEU A 58 -6.59 4.48 1.40
CA LEU A 58 -5.68 5.61 1.23
C LEU A 58 -5.36 5.87 -0.25
N ALA A 59 -5.22 4.82 -1.05
CA ALA A 59 -5.04 4.90 -2.50
C ALA A 59 -6.30 5.34 -3.26
N GLY A 60 -7.45 5.50 -2.58
CA GLY A 60 -8.72 5.87 -3.21
C GLY A 60 -9.40 4.74 -4.00
N ILE A 61 -8.91 3.50 -3.89
CA ILE A 61 -9.49 2.31 -4.56
C ILE A 61 -10.80 1.91 -3.87
N TYR A 62 -10.83 2.03 -2.55
CA TYR A 62 -12.03 1.81 -1.76
C TYR A 62 -12.58 3.13 -1.24
N LYS A 63 -13.90 3.20 -1.15
CA LYS A 63 -14.62 4.28 -0.49
C LYS A 63 -15.11 3.78 0.88
N GLN A 64 -14.98 4.62 1.90
CA GLN A 64 -15.50 4.33 3.24
C GLN A 64 -17.03 4.25 3.26
N ASP A 65 -17.58 3.44 4.15
CA ASP A 65 -19.03 3.39 4.44
C ASP A 65 -19.45 4.48 5.46
N GLY A 66 -18.51 4.87 6.35
CA GLY A 66 -18.73 5.89 7.37
C GLY A 66 -17.47 6.67 7.68
N GLY A 67 -17.63 7.81 8.35
CA GLY A 67 -16.53 8.72 8.67
C GLY A 67 -16.19 9.70 7.55
N ARG A 68 -15.06 10.40 7.69
CA ARG A 68 -14.62 11.42 6.73
C ARG A 68 -13.13 11.29 6.45
N ILE A 69 -12.75 11.53 5.19
CA ILE A 69 -11.35 11.65 4.75
C ILE A 69 -11.11 13.10 4.38
N LEU A 70 -10.24 13.77 5.12
CA LEU A 70 -9.83 15.15 4.87
C LEU A 70 -8.47 15.15 4.22
N LYS A 71 -8.35 15.74 3.03
CA LYS A 71 -7.11 15.84 2.25
C LYS A 71 -6.69 17.31 2.17
N SER A 72 -5.37 17.54 2.18
CA SER A 72 -4.80 18.86 1.95
C SER A 72 -4.50 19.03 0.45
N GLY A 73 -5.44 19.61 -0.30
CA GLY A 73 -5.27 19.79 -1.75
C GLY A 73 -5.34 18.50 -2.58
N ASP A 74 -4.80 18.59 -3.80
CA ASP A 74 -4.67 17.45 -4.71
C ASP A 74 -3.45 16.62 -4.32
N LEU A 75 -3.68 15.51 -3.64
CA LEU A 75 -2.67 14.63 -3.11
C LEU A 75 -2.31 13.54 -4.13
N ARG A 76 -1.05 13.49 -4.54
CA ARG A 76 -0.52 12.39 -5.36
C ARG A 76 -0.19 11.21 -4.47
N VAL A 77 -0.89 10.11 -4.69
CA VAL A 77 -0.69 8.86 -3.93
C VAL A 77 -0.13 7.78 -4.84
N SER A 78 1.02 7.23 -4.48
CA SER A 78 1.59 6.06 -5.15
C SER A 78 1.49 4.83 -4.27
N PHE A 79 0.96 3.73 -4.81
CA PHE A 79 0.85 2.46 -4.11
C PHE A 79 1.78 1.42 -4.77
N ILE A 80 2.91 1.14 -4.13
CA ILE A 80 3.87 0.13 -4.59
C ILE A 80 3.30 -1.26 -4.34
N GLY A 81 3.31 -2.08 -5.40
CA GLY A 81 2.75 -3.44 -5.37
C GLY A 81 1.37 -3.55 -6.00
N LEU A 82 0.70 -2.44 -6.26
CA LEU A 82 -0.57 -2.45 -6.96
C LEU A 82 -0.35 -2.59 -8.47
N GLN A 83 -0.62 -3.77 -9.02
CA GLN A 83 -0.57 -4.06 -10.46
C GLN A 83 -1.90 -3.76 -11.17
N SER A 84 -2.78 -2.96 -10.58
CA SER A 84 -4.10 -2.68 -11.12
C SER A 84 -4.10 -1.50 -12.07
N GLY A 85 -4.93 -1.57 -13.09
CA GLY A 85 -5.17 -0.49 -14.04
C GLY A 85 -4.53 -0.70 -15.40
N PHE A 86 -3.75 -1.76 -15.62
CA PHE A 86 -3.22 -2.04 -16.95
C PHE A 86 -4.30 -2.55 -17.89
N VAL A 87 -4.35 -1.97 -19.08
CA VAL A 87 -5.24 -2.36 -20.17
C VAL A 87 -4.54 -3.44 -21.02
N PRO A 88 -5.08 -4.67 -21.11
CA PRO A 88 -4.37 -5.81 -21.69
C PRO A 88 -3.89 -5.60 -23.14
N TYR A 89 -4.68 -4.91 -23.95
CA TYR A 89 -4.42 -4.71 -25.38
C TYR A 89 -3.53 -3.50 -25.70
N MET A 90 -3.28 -2.64 -24.75
CA MET A 90 -2.32 -1.54 -24.85
C MET A 90 -0.89 -2.05 -24.63
N ASN A 91 0.08 -1.42 -25.28
CA ASN A 91 1.50 -1.71 -25.07
C ASN A 91 2.00 -1.13 -23.73
N GLY A 92 3.28 -1.38 -23.39
CA GLY A 92 3.85 -0.93 -22.14
C GLY A 92 3.95 0.59 -22.00
N ILE A 93 4.24 1.31 -23.10
CA ILE A 93 4.32 2.78 -23.12
C ILE A 93 2.95 3.40 -22.87
N GLU A 94 1.92 2.91 -23.54
CA GLU A 94 0.55 3.36 -23.38
C GLU A 94 0.05 3.11 -21.96
N ASN A 95 0.35 1.92 -21.41
CA ASN A 95 0.00 1.58 -20.03
C ASN A 95 0.79 2.40 -19.00
N ALA A 96 2.07 2.66 -19.24
CA ALA A 96 2.86 3.55 -18.37
C ALA A 96 2.26 4.96 -18.35
N THR A 97 1.86 5.47 -19.53
CA THR A 97 1.20 6.77 -19.67
C THR A 97 -0.13 6.81 -18.91
N LEU A 98 -1.00 5.81 -19.14
CA LEU A 98 -2.30 5.73 -18.48
C LEU A 98 -2.14 5.64 -16.94
N THR A 99 -1.21 4.80 -16.48
CA THR A 99 -0.96 4.63 -15.04
C THR A 99 -0.43 5.92 -14.42
N GLY A 100 0.49 6.62 -15.09
CA GLY A 100 0.98 7.92 -14.63
C GLY A 100 -0.13 8.97 -14.50
N LEU A 101 -1.04 9.03 -15.48
CA LEU A 101 -2.24 9.90 -15.41
C LEU A 101 -3.14 9.55 -14.23
N LEU A 102 -3.39 8.26 -13.99
CA LEU A 102 -4.19 7.78 -12.86
C LEU A 102 -3.53 8.09 -11.50
N MET A 103 -2.19 8.18 -11.46
CA MET A 103 -1.43 8.61 -10.28
C MET A 103 -1.35 10.14 -10.12
N GLY A 104 -2.03 10.91 -10.98
CA GLY A 104 -2.10 12.38 -10.91
C GLY A 104 -0.95 13.10 -11.60
N MET A 105 -0.13 12.42 -12.42
CA MET A 105 0.85 13.08 -13.27
C MET A 105 0.15 13.77 -14.45
N THR A 106 0.68 14.90 -14.88
CA THR A 106 0.27 15.52 -16.16
C THR A 106 0.92 14.80 -17.34
N LYS A 107 0.31 14.88 -18.53
CA LYS A 107 0.89 14.29 -19.75
C LYS A 107 2.31 14.80 -19.99
N LYS A 108 2.56 16.10 -19.76
CA LYS A 108 3.88 16.72 -19.92
C LYS A 108 4.94 16.15 -18.97
N GLU A 109 4.56 15.85 -17.72
CA GLU A 109 5.45 15.20 -16.75
C GLU A 109 5.79 13.77 -17.18
N ILE A 110 4.78 13.03 -17.64
CA ILE A 110 4.96 11.66 -18.12
C ILE A 110 5.90 11.64 -19.32
N ASP A 111 5.67 12.48 -20.32
CA ASP A 111 6.51 12.54 -21.53
C ASP A 111 7.98 12.81 -21.19
N LYS A 112 8.25 13.69 -20.23
CA LYS A 112 9.61 13.96 -19.75
C LYS A 112 10.28 12.79 -19.04
N LYS A 113 9.49 11.95 -18.37
CA LYS A 113 9.98 10.83 -17.54
C LYS A 113 9.88 9.46 -18.23
N LEU A 114 9.22 9.39 -19.39
CA LEU A 114 8.89 8.15 -20.06
C LEU A 114 10.13 7.32 -20.39
N GLU A 115 11.17 7.95 -20.91
CA GLU A 115 12.45 7.28 -21.22
C GLU A 115 13.06 6.66 -19.94
N SER A 116 13.06 7.40 -18.85
CA SER A 116 13.55 6.92 -17.54
C SER A 116 12.70 5.77 -16.99
N ILE A 117 11.38 5.84 -17.12
CA ILE A 117 10.45 4.77 -16.73
C ILE A 117 10.74 3.50 -17.52
N VAL A 118 10.88 3.62 -18.84
CA VAL A 118 11.18 2.48 -19.73
C VAL A 118 12.54 1.87 -19.38
N ALA A 119 13.57 2.68 -19.25
CA ALA A 119 14.92 2.23 -18.88
C ALA A 119 14.93 1.55 -17.51
N PHE A 120 14.24 2.13 -16.53
CA PHE A 120 14.15 1.57 -15.18
C PHE A 120 13.45 0.22 -15.15
N SER A 121 12.40 0.03 -15.97
CA SER A 121 11.60 -1.21 -16.02
C SER A 121 12.40 -2.41 -16.58
N GLU A 122 13.49 -2.17 -17.30
CA GLU A 122 14.35 -3.18 -17.95
C GLU A 122 13.56 -4.13 -18.87
N LEU A 123 12.53 -3.62 -19.54
CA LEU A 123 11.69 -4.40 -20.45
C LEU A 123 12.26 -4.45 -21.88
N GLY A 124 13.20 -3.56 -22.24
CA GLY A 124 13.77 -3.48 -23.58
C GLY A 124 12.68 -3.38 -24.65
N GLU A 125 12.87 -4.07 -25.77
CA GLU A 125 11.91 -4.08 -26.89
C GLU A 125 10.50 -4.63 -26.52
N ALA A 126 10.38 -5.38 -25.42
CA ALA A 126 9.08 -5.86 -24.97
C ALA A 126 8.12 -4.74 -24.58
N ILE A 127 8.65 -3.53 -24.28
CA ILE A 127 7.83 -2.36 -23.94
C ILE A 127 6.81 -2.00 -25.04
N ASN A 128 7.13 -2.31 -26.30
CA ASN A 128 6.28 -2.04 -27.46
C ASN A 128 5.20 -3.11 -27.70
N ARG A 129 5.20 -4.20 -26.93
CA ARG A 129 4.22 -5.30 -27.07
C ARG A 129 3.03 -5.07 -26.17
N PRO A 130 1.83 -5.61 -26.53
CA PRO A 130 0.66 -5.57 -25.66
C PRO A 130 0.91 -6.24 -24.29
N ILE A 131 0.37 -5.65 -23.22
CA ILE A 131 0.58 -6.11 -21.83
C ILE A 131 0.10 -7.55 -21.59
N PHE A 132 -0.90 -8.05 -22.32
CA PHE A 132 -1.35 -9.44 -22.16
C PHE A 132 -0.24 -10.46 -22.50
N THR A 133 0.81 -10.07 -23.25
CA THR A 133 1.98 -10.91 -23.56
C THR A 133 3.02 -10.89 -22.44
N TYR A 134 2.88 -10.03 -21.42
CA TYR A 134 3.86 -9.88 -20.37
C TYR A 134 3.69 -10.95 -19.29
N SER A 135 4.83 -11.43 -18.76
CA SER A 135 4.83 -12.19 -17.52
C SER A 135 4.34 -11.32 -16.33
N SER A 136 3.98 -11.94 -15.23
CA SER A 136 3.64 -11.22 -13.98
C SER A 136 4.79 -10.33 -13.50
N GLY A 137 6.04 -10.81 -13.61
CA GLY A 137 7.24 -10.04 -13.30
C GLY A 137 7.45 -8.83 -14.20
N MET A 138 7.20 -8.94 -15.50
CA MET A 138 7.29 -7.81 -16.43
C MET A 138 6.26 -6.72 -16.11
N ARG A 139 5.01 -7.13 -15.84
CA ARG A 139 3.96 -6.20 -15.40
C ARG A 139 4.33 -5.50 -14.08
N ALA A 140 4.84 -6.26 -13.12
CA ALA A 140 5.25 -5.73 -11.84
C ALA A 140 6.40 -4.72 -11.96
N ARG A 141 7.40 -4.99 -12.83
CA ARG A 141 8.52 -4.07 -13.10
C ARG A 141 8.03 -2.76 -13.72
N LEU A 142 7.11 -2.82 -14.68
CA LEU A 142 6.55 -1.61 -15.30
C LEU A 142 5.74 -0.78 -14.30
N ALA A 143 4.85 -1.42 -13.54
CA ALA A 143 4.06 -0.73 -12.51
C ALA A 143 4.95 -0.05 -11.47
N PHE A 144 5.99 -0.76 -11.01
CA PHE A 144 6.96 -0.23 -10.07
C PHE A 144 7.73 0.97 -10.66
N ALA A 145 8.19 0.87 -11.91
CA ALA A 145 8.88 1.96 -12.57
C ALA A 145 8.02 3.24 -12.63
N VAL A 146 6.74 3.13 -13.02
CA VAL A 146 5.83 4.28 -13.04
C VAL A 146 5.67 4.86 -11.63
N SER A 147 5.51 4.01 -10.62
CA SER A 147 5.37 4.44 -9.21
C SER A 147 6.59 5.23 -8.71
N VAL A 148 7.80 4.78 -9.07
CA VAL A 148 9.06 5.46 -8.69
C VAL A 148 9.13 6.88 -9.26
N PHE A 149 8.72 7.05 -10.52
CA PHE A 149 8.81 8.33 -11.22
C PHE A 149 7.58 9.23 -11.08
N SER A 150 6.59 8.83 -10.26
CA SER A 150 5.36 9.62 -10.06
C SER A 150 5.53 10.82 -9.12
N ASP A 151 6.65 10.94 -8.39
CA ASP A 151 6.90 11.96 -7.35
C ASP A 151 5.70 12.11 -6.41
N PRO A 152 5.36 11.08 -5.62
CA PRO A 152 4.18 11.08 -4.78
C PRO A 152 4.35 11.98 -3.54
N ASP A 153 3.26 12.59 -3.09
CA ASP A 153 3.18 13.22 -1.76
C ASP A 153 3.02 12.16 -0.65
N LEU A 154 2.34 11.05 -1.00
CA LEU A 154 2.10 9.90 -0.11
C LEU A 154 2.47 8.59 -0.81
N LEU A 155 3.42 7.88 -0.23
CA LEU A 155 3.87 6.57 -0.70
C LEU A 155 3.26 5.47 0.17
N LEU A 156 2.55 4.55 -0.45
CA LEU A 156 1.96 3.38 0.20
C LEU A 156 2.75 2.14 -0.19
N ILE A 157 3.21 1.39 0.82
CA ILE A 157 4.03 0.19 0.63
C ILE A 157 3.36 -0.97 1.35
N ASP A 158 2.97 -2.00 0.62
CA ASP A 158 2.54 -3.29 1.19
C ASP A 158 3.74 -4.24 1.30
N GLU A 159 3.63 -5.26 2.13
CA GLU A 159 4.68 -6.25 2.47
C GLU A 159 5.55 -6.73 1.29
N ALA A 160 5.00 -6.70 0.08
CA ALA A 160 5.68 -7.10 -1.14
C ALA A 160 6.71 -6.05 -1.63
N MET A 161 7.72 -5.71 -0.81
CA MET A 161 8.88 -4.92 -1.26
C MET A 161 9.71 -5.63 -2.35
N SER A 162 9.28 -6.84 -2.77
CA SER A 162 9.99 -7.70 -3.70
C SER A 162 9.28 -7.77 -5.04
N VAL A 163 9.70 -6.96 -6.00
CA VAL A 163 9.16 -6.93 -7.35
C VAL A 163 10.14 -7.58 -8.34
N GLY A 164 9.64 -8.45 -9.23
CA GLY A 164 10.43 -9.05 -10.29
C GLY A 164 11.34 -10.21 -9.86
N ASP A 165 12.39 -10.47 -10.65
CA ASP A 165 13.43 -11.46 -10.38
C ASP A 165 14.42 -10.99 -9.28
N SER A 166 15.38 -11.83 -8.90
CA SER A 166 16.32 -11.54 -7.81
C SER A 166 17.09 -10.24 -8.01
N ARG A 167 17.53 -9.93 -9.24
CA ARG A 167 18.29 -8.71 -9.56
C ARG A 167 17.40 -7.46 -9.44
N PHE A 168 16.20 -7.52 -9.98
CA PHE A 168 15.27 -6.39 -9.90
C PHE A 168 14.76 -6.16 -8.46
N ARG A 169 14.70 -7.21 -7.63
CA ARG A 169 14.36 -7.09 -6.21
C ARG A 169 15.37 -6.25 -5.43
N GLU A 170 16.67 -6.45 -5.65
CA GLU A 170 17.70 -5.64 -5.00
C GLU A 170 17.60 -4.17 -5.43
N LYS A 171 17.43 -3.93 -6.73
CA LYS A 171 17.23 -2.58 -7.29
C LYS A 171 16.00 -1.91 -6.69
N SER A 172 14.84 -2.60 -6.69
CA SER A 172 13.59 -2.05 -6.14
C SER A 172 13.70 -1.79 -4.63
N LYS A 173 14.30 -2.69 -3.86
CA LYS A 173 14.54 -2.48 -2.43
C LYS A 173 15.37 -1.23 -2.17
N LYS A 174 16.49 -1.06 -2.89
CA LYS A 174 17.33 0.13 -2.77
C LYS A 174 16.54 1.40 -3.11
N THR A 175 15.79 1.39 -4.22
CA THR A 175 14.98 2.53 -4.65
C THR A 175 13.89 2.88 -3.63
N ILE A 176 13.19 1.88 -3.08
CA ILE A 176 12.18 2.09 -2.02
C ILE A 176 12.83 2.74 -0.79
N LEU A 177 14.01 2.27 -0.36
CA LEU A 177 14.72 2.87 0.78
C LEU A 177 15.14 4.32 0.51
N GLU A 178 15.51 4.66 -0.73
CA GLU A 178 15.80 6.03 -1.14
C GLU A 178 14.52 6.89 -1.13
N MET A 179 13.39 6.38 -1.62
CA MET A 179 12.09 7.08 -1.57
C MET A 179 11.61 7.32 -0.13
N ILE A 180 11.80 6.34 0.77
CA ILE A 180 11.44 6.46 2.21
C ILE A 180 12.25 7.56 2.91
N LYS A 181 13.49 7.81 2.46
CA LYS A 181 14.35 8.88 2.98
C LYS A 181 14.07 10.25 2.37
N GLY A 182 13.24 10.32 1.34
CA GLY A 182 12.83 11.55 0.68
C GLY A 182 11.79 12.34 1.47
N ASP A 183 11.16 13.32 0.81
CA ASP A 183 10.21 14.25 1.42
C ASP A 183 8.76 13.73 1.44
N ALA A 184 8.46 12.65 0.72
CA ALA A 184 7.13 12.04 0.70
C ALA A 184 6.77 11.48 2.08
N ALA A 185 5.49 11.56 2.43
CA ALA A 185 4.98 10.76 3.54
C ALA A 185 4.94 9.29 3.14
N VAL A 186 5.19 8.38 4.08
CA VAL A 186 5.21 6.94 3.82
C VAL A 186 4.28 6.20 4.77
N VAL A 187 3.43 5.34 4.24
CA VAL A 187 2.71 4.34 5.02
C VAL A 187 3.22 2.96 4.62
N LEU A 188 3.99 2.35 5.52
CA LEU A 188 4.64 1.06 5.35
C LEU A 188 3.87 -0.02 6.11
N VAL A 189 3.28 -0.96 5.41
CA VAL A 189 2.73 -2.19 6.00
C VAL A 189 3.81 -3.27 5.99
N SER A 190 4.11 -3.82 7.16
CA SER A 190 5.02 -4.95 7.28
C SER A 190 4.66 -5.84 8.46
N HIS A 191 4.94 -7.13 8.33
CA HIS A 191 4.88 -8.08 9.45
C HIS A 191 6.23 -8.21 10.16
N GLU A 192 7.28 -7.53 9.69
CA GLU A 192 8.61 -7.49 10.29
C GLU A 192 8.77 -6.27 11.20
N PRO A 193 8.63 -6.42 12.53
CA PRO A 193 8.73 -5.29 13.47
C PRO A 193 10.08 -4.56 13.38
N GLY A 194 11.18 -5.31 13.13
CA GLY A 194 12.51 -4.74 12.98
C GLY A 194 12.65 -3.81 11.76
N LEU A 195 11.99 -4.12 10.65
CA LEU A 195 11.96 -3.24 9.48
C LEU A 195 11.20 -1.95 9.79
N VAL A 196 10.04 -2.07 10.43
CA VAL A 196 9.22 -0.92 10.81
C VAL A 196 9.98 0.00 11.76
N SER A 197 10.62 -0.53 12.80
CA SER A 197 11.40 0.27 13.77
C SER A 197 12.62 0.95 13.14
N SER A 198 13.20 0.38 12.07
CA SER A 198 14.35 0.96 11.39
C SER A 198 13.99 2.10 10.42
N LEU A 199 12.76 2.14 9.91
CA LEU A 199 12.34 3.05 8.84
C LEU A 199 11.28 4.07 9.26
N CYS A 200 10.54 3.80 10.35
CA CYS A 200 9.39 4.59 10.76
C CYS A 200 9.63 5.26 12.11
N LYS A 201 9.14 6.49 12.27
CA LYS A 201 9.13 7.21 13.55
C LYS A 201 7.86 6.96 14.35
N LYS A 202 6.77 6.63 13.66
CA LYS A 202 5.48 6.27 14.24
C LYS A 202 5.04 4.90 13.78
N ALA A 203 4.27 4.22 14.61
CA ALA A 203 3.62 2.98 14.23
C ALA A 203 2.15 2.97 14.69
N VAL A 204 1.38 2.14 14.01
CA VAL A 204 -0.02 1.85 14.30
C VAL A 204 -0.18 0.34 14.34
N TRP A 205 -0.62 -0.19 15.46
CA TRP A 205 -0.99 -1.60 15.60
C TRP A 205 -2.45 -1.80 15.29
N PHE A 206 -2.70 -2.57 14.25
CA PHE A 206 -4.04 -2.97 13.81
C PHE A 206 -4.41 -4.34 14.35
N GLU A 207 -5.61 -4.45 14.90
CA GLU A 207 -6.21 -5.71 15.31
C GLU A 207 -7.71 -5.71 14.99
N GLN A 208 -8.17 -6.71 14.23
CA GLN A 208 -9.59 -6.90 13.87
C GLN A 208 -10.28 -5.65 13.27
N GLY A 209 -9.57 -4.89 12.45
CA GLY A 209 -10.09 -3.69 11.79
C GLY A 209 -10.05 -2.42 12.64
N GLU A 210 -9.55 -2.48 13.86
CA GLU A 210 -9.41 -1.35 14.78
C GLU A 210 -7.94 -0.99 15.03
N VAL A 211 -7.69 0.25 15.42
CA VAL A 211 -6.40 0.67 15.97
C VAL A 211 -6.35 0.26 17.44
N ARG A 212 -5.48 -0.67 17.77
CA ARG A 212 -5.24 -1.07 19.14
C ARG A 212 -4.31 -0.10 19.88
N GLU A 213 -3.27 0.32 19.19
CA GLU A 213 -2.30 1.28 19.70
C GLU A 213 -1.70 2.09 18.54
N GLN A 214 -1.40 3.35 18.78
CA GLN A 214 -0.67 4.20 17.84
C GLN A 214 0.20 5.19 18.60
N GLY A 215 1.37 5.49 18.06
CA GLY A 215 2.28 6.41 18.72
C GLY A 215 3.72 6.31 18.23
N GLU A 216 4.64 6.53 19.14
CA GLU A 216 6.08 6.38 18.91
C GLU A 216 6.38 4.93 18.49
N CYS A 217 7.23 4.79 17.45
CA CYS A 217 7.39 3.51 16.75
C CYS A 217 7.91 2.40 17.67
N LEU A 218 8.93 2.67 18.47
CA LEU A 218 9.56 1.64 19.32
C LEU A 218 8.58 1.14 20.38
N SER A 219 7.82 2.03 21.03
CA SER A 219 6.80 1.67 22.02
C SER A 219 5.74 0.74 21.45
N VAL A 220 5.18 1.11 20.26
CA VAL A 220 4.14 0.30 19.60
C VAL A 220 4.69 -1.05 19.13
N VAL A 221 5.93 -1.08 18.61
CA VAL A 221 6.61 -2.32 18.20
C VAL A 221 6.84 -3.25 19.39
N GLU A 222 7.27 -2.74 20.54
CA GLU A 222 7.44 -3.53 21.76
C GLU A 222 6.12 -4.12 22.24
N SER A 223 5.06 -3.30 22.32
CA SER A 223 3.72 -3.75 22.68
C SER A 223 3.20 -4.85 21.74
N TYR A 224 3.36 -4.66 20.43
CA TYR A 224 2.96 -5.63 19.41
C TYR A 224 3.74 -6.94 19.55
N THR A 225 5.06 -6.86 19.72
CA THR A 225 5.92 -8.05 19.85
C THR A 225 5.61 -8.83 21.13
N ALA A 226 5.39 -8.13 22.25
CA ALA A 226 4.97 -8.75 23.49
C ALA A 226 3.63 -9.50 23.37
N ALA A 227 2.68 -8.94 22.59
CA ALA A 227 1.41 -9.58 22.32
C ALA A 227 1.51 -10.81 21.41
N LEU A 228 2.48 -10.84 20.47
CA LEU A 228 2.75 -12.02 19.65
C LEU A 228 3.27 -13.21 20.45
N HIS A 229 4.06 -12.95 21.49
CA HIS A 229 4.63 -14.00 22.38
C HIS A 229 3.64 -14.51 23.43
N LYS A 230 2.54 -13.79 23.71
CA LYS A 230 1.46 -14.31 24.54
C LYS A 230 0.66 -15.30 23.68
N LYS A 231 0.78 -16.62 23.97
CA LYS A 231 -0.08 -17.65 23.37
C LYS A 231 -1.54 -17.18 23.47
N PRO A 232 -2.35 -17.30 22.40
CA PRO A 232 -3.81 -17.15 22.56
C PRO A 232 -4.27 -18.13 23.61
N PRO A 233 -5.25 -17.78 24.47
CA PRO A 233 -5.88 -18.74 25.36
C PRO A 233 -6.34 -19.91 24.49
N VAL A 234 -5.97 -21.13 24.89
CA VAL A 234 -6.43 -22.36 24.24
C VAL A 234 -7.94 -22.36 24.38
N ASP A 235 -8.66 -22.27 23.28
CA ASP A 235 -10.11 -22.36 23.26
C ASP A 235 -10.46 -23.80 23.64
N THR A 236 -10.82 -24.03 24.92
CA THR A 236 -11.11 -25.34 25.51
C THR A 236 -12.47 -25.89 25.07
N ASN A 237 -13.09 -25.33 24.02
CA ASN A 237 -14.40 -25.74 23.52
C ASN A 237 -14.38 -26.74 22.34
N GLU A 238 -13.23 -27.28 21.94
CA GLU A 238 -13.16 -28.34 20.91
C GLU A 238 -12.85 -29.73 21.48
N LEU A 239 -13.15 -30.01 22.73
CA LEU A 239 -13.11 -31.37 23.30
C LEU A 239 -14.45 -31.74 23.94
N VAL A 240 -15.48 -31.81 23.11
CA VAL A 240 -16.65 -32.64 23.40
C VAL A 240 -17.16 -33.20 22.08
N VAL A 241 -16.74 -34.39 21.74
CA VAL A 241 -17.43 -35.61 21.35
C VAL A 241 -16.45 -36.72 21.14
#